data_e6d1564fd03d8e77bce9dc774681c87d
#
_entry.id   e6d1564fd03d8e77bce9dc774681c87d
#
_cell.length_a   1.000
_cell.length_b   1.000
_cell.length_c   1.000
_cell.angle_alpha   90.00
_cell.angle_beta   90.00
_cell.angle_gamma   90.00
#
_symmetry.space_group_name_H-M   'P 1'
#
loop_
_entity.id
_entity.type
_entity.pdbx_description
1 polymer ?
#
loop_
_entity_poly.entity_id
_entity_poly.type
_entity_poly.pdbx_seq_one_letter_code
_entity_poly.pdbx_strand_id
1 'polypeptide(L)'
;MINTILVEDDLYIQKHFVDRLAADGEFHLVGVFRDAFEAEKHCDATVKLVLMDVQTQHKHSGLAAAERIKKAFPQIKIVVATSLVDPEVLQRAKMGAADSLWYKDHGTEELISVVKRTLAGEKVFPDTAPAIEMEGTMSDVFSPRQLDILR
;
A
#
# COMPACT_ATOMS: atom_id res chain seq x y z
N MET A 1 -13.66 13.04 -10.83
CA MET A 1 -12.77 11.87 -10.80
C MET A 1 -11.79 11.97 -9.65
N ILE A 2 -11.29 10.85 -9.23
CA ILE A 2 -10.39 10.77 -8.07
C ILE A 2 -8.95 10.88 -8.56
N ASN A 3 -8.32 12.03 -8.32
CA ASN A 3 -6.92 12.24 -8.71
C ASN A 3 -6.03 11.34 -7.87
N THR A 4 -5.31 10.44 -8.53
CA THR A 4 -4.59 9.34 -7.90
C THR A 4 -3.13 9.33 -8.31
N ILE A 5 -2.24 9.11 -7.34
CA ILE A 5 -0.83 8.84 -7.58
C ILE A 5 -0.57 7.37 -7.24
N LEU A 6 0.13 6.68 -8.13
CA LEU A 6 0.52 5.29 -7.93
C LEU A 6 2.04 5.23 -7.77
N VAL A 7 2.51 4.57 -6.72
CA VAL A 7 3.94 4.34 -6.50
C VAL A 7 4.17 2.84 -6.42
N GLU A 8 4.87 2.30 -7.40
CA GLU A 8 5.14 0.87 -7.51
C GLU A 8 6.44 0.65 -8.27
N ASP A 9 7.41 0.01 -7.65
CA ASP A 9 8.72 -0.20 -8.24
C ASP A 9 8.73 -1.32 -9.28
N ASP A 10 7.93 -2.37 -9.09
CA ASP A 10 7.85 -3.49 -10.03
C ASP A 10 6.99 -3.10 -11.23
N LEU A 11 7.58 -3.11 -12.42
CA LEU A 11 6.90 -2.64 -13.63
C LEU A 11 5.72 -3.51 -14.04
N TYR A 12 5.75 -4.81 -13.77
CA TYR A 12 4.61 -5.70 -14.03
C TYR A 12 3.43 -5.37 -13.14
N ILE A 13 3.70 -5.23 -11.85
CA ILE A 13 2.65 -4.92 -10.88
C ILE A 13 2.11 -3.52 -11.15
N GLN A 14 2.99 -2.57 -11.47
CA GLN A 14 2.61 -1.21 -11.81
C GLN A 14 1.61 -1.19 -12.97
N LYS A 15 1.93 -1.91 -14.05
CA LYS A 15 1.04 -1.95 -15.22
C LYS A 15 -0.30 -2.57 -14.85
N HIS A 16 -0.29 -3.61 -14.05
CA HIS A 16 -1.51 -4.26 -13.62
C HIS A 16 -2.42 -3.30 -12.84
N PHE A 17 -1.84 -2.52 -11.94
CA PHE A 17 -2.59 -1.53 -11.18
C PHE A 17 -3.11 -0.41 -12.09
N VAL A 18 -2.28 0.07 -13.01
CA VAL A 18 -2.69 1.12 -13.96
C VAL A 18 -3.89 0.64 -14.76
N ASP A 19 -3.81 -0.56 -15.33
CA ASP A 19 -4.89 -1.10 -16.14
C ASP A 19 -6.18 -1.28 -15.33
N ARG A 20 -6.06 -1.76 -14.10
CA ARG A 20 -7.24 -1.99 -13.27
C ARG A 20 -7.90 -0.68 -12.85
N LEU A 21 -7.10 0.33 -12.47
CA LEU A 21 -7.65 1.62 -12.10
C LEU A 21 -8.31 2.30 -13.30
N ALA A 22 -7.69 2.20 -14.47
CA ALA A 22 -8.26 2.77 -15.69
C ALA A 22 -9.60 2.12 -16.04
N ALA A 23 -9.72 0.82 -15.85
CA ALA A 23 -10.94 0.08 -16.17
C ALA A 23 -12.11 0.49 -15.27
N ASP A 24 -11.84 0.94 -14.07
CA ASP A 24 -12.90 1.33 -13.13
C ASP A 24 -13.58 2.65 -13.54
N GLY A 25 -12.83 3.56 -14.16
CA GLY A 25 -13.37 4.81 -14.66
C GLY A 25 -13.55 5.92 -13.63
N GLU A 26 -13.35 5.63 -12.35
CA GLU A 26 -13.49 6.64 -11.30
C GLU A 26 -12.15 7.30 -10.98
N PHE A 27 -11.06 6.68 -11.37
CA PHE A 27 -9.72 7.13 -11.00
C PHE A 27 -9.04 7.83 -12.15
N HIS A 28 -8.42 8.97 -11.84
CA HIS A 28 -7.61 9.71 -12.80
C HIS A 28 -6.17 9.67 -12.31
N LEU A 29 -5.33 8.89 -13.00
CA LEU A 29 -3.91 8.79 -12.62
C LEU A 29 -3.19 10.06 -13.04
N VAL A 30 -2.81 10.86 -12.06
CA VAL A 30 -2.07 12.11 -12.31
C VAL A 30 -0.57 11.90 -12.19
N GLY A 31 -0.13 10.75 -11.70
CA GLY A 31 1.29 10.40 -11.64
C GLY A 31 1.47 8.92 -11.35
N VAL A 32 2.48 8.33 -12.00
CA VAL A 32 2.89 6.93 -11.77
C VAL A 32 4.39 6.95 -11.56
N PHE A 33 4.84 6.49 -10.40
CA PHE A 33 6.23 6.61 -10.01
C PHE A 33 6.78 5.28 -9.51
N ARG A 34 8.08 5.08 -9.68
CA ARG A 34 8.79 3.94 -9.10
C ARG A 34 9.49 4.32 -7.80
N ASP A 35 9.59 5.60 -7.50
CA ASP A 35 10.32 6.15 -6.35
C ASP A 35 9.35 6.94 -5.49
N ALA A 36 9.25 6.54 -4.21
CA ALA A 36 8.31 7.18 -3.28
C ALA A 36 8.65 8.66 -3.04
N PHE A 37 9.94 9.00 -3.01
CA PHE A 37 10.32 10.39 -2.74
C PHE A 37 10.05 11.28 -3.94
N GLU A 38 10.12 10.73 -5.15
CA GLU A 38 9.72 11.46 -6.34
C GLU A 38 8.22 11.72 -6.34
N ALA A 39 7.43 10.70 -5.98
CA ALA A 39 5.98 10.85 -5.88
C ALA A 39 5.60 11.90 -4.84
N GLU A 40 6.32 11.91 -3.72
CA GLU A 40 6.07 12.87 -2.65
C GLU A 40 6.17 14.31 -3.16
N LYS A 41 7.14 14.58 -4.03
CA LYS A 41 7.34 15.91 -4.59
C LYS A 41 6.20 16.35 -5.50
N HIS A 42 5.43 15.40 -6.01
CA HIS A 42 4.32 15.69 -6.93
C HIS A 42 2.97 15.75 -6.25
N CYS A 43 2.92 15.54 -4.93
CA CYS A 43 1.66 15.66 -4.19
C CYS A 43 1.31 17.12 -3.99
N ASP A 44 0.02 17.43 -4.17
CA ASP A 44 -0.52 18.77 -3.92
C ASP A 44 -1.97 18.63 -3.45
N ALA A 45 -2.64 19.77 -3.29
CA ALA A 45 -3.99 19.79 -2.74
C ALA A 45 -5.04 19.13 -3.66
N THR A 46 -4.70 18.89 -4.94
CA THR A 46 -5.65 18.27 -5.88
C THR A 46 -5.63 16.76 -5.81
N VAL A 47 -4.61 16.15 -5.21
CA VAL A 47 -4.49 14.69 -5.10
C VAL A 47 -5.42 14.19 -4.00
N LYS A 48 -6.17 13.12 -4.31
CA LYS A 48 -7.11 12.53 -3.35
C LYS A 48 -6.63 11.20 -2.80
N LEU A 49 -5.85 10.46 -3.57
CA LEU A 49 -5.46 9.10 -3.23
C LEU A 49 -4.01 8.84 -3.65
N VAL A 50 -3.27 8.18 -2.78
CA VAL A 50 -1.95 7.65 -3.11
C VAL A 50 -1.94 6.15 -2.81
N LEU A 51 -1.61 5.35 -3.81
CA LEU A 51 -1.31 3.93 -3.62
C LEU A 51 0.19 3.82 -3.48
N MET A 52 0.67 3.38 -2.32
CA MET A 52 2.08 3.48 -1.95
C MET A 52 2.68 2.13 -1.66
N ASP A 53 3.72 1.76 -2.43
CA ASP A 53 4.55 0.60 -2.12
C ASP A 53 5.49 0.96 -0.97
N VAL A 54 5.88 -0.04 -0.18
CA VAL A 54 6.77 0.18 0.97
C VAL A 54 8.22 0.30 0.53
N GLN A 55 8.66 -0.62 -0.34
CA GLN A 55 10.04 -0.61 -0.82
C GLN A 55 10.07 -0.09 -2.24
N THR A 56 10.64 1.10 -2.42
CA THR A 56 10.63 1.74 -3.73
C THR A 56 12.04 1.96 -4.25
N GLN A 57 12.15 2.49 -5.46
CA GLN A 57 13.41 2.72 -6.16
C GLN A 57 14.37 3.56 -5.29
N HIS A 58 15.66 3.33 -5.47
CA HIS A 58 16.73 4.00 -4.70
C HIS A 58 16.67 3.69 -3.21
N LYS A 59 16.01 2.58 -2.83
CA LYS A 59 15.81 2.16 -1.44
C LYS A 59 15.04 3.19 -0.61
N HIS A 60 14.26 4.04 -1.27
CA HIS A 60 13.44 5.01 -0.56
C HIS A 60 12.20 4.34 0.04
N SER A 61 11.93 4.68 1.30
CA SER A 61 10.82 4.07 2.03
C SER A 61 9.48 4.73 1.69
N GLY A 62 8.53 3.90 1.24
CA GLY A 62 7.18 4.39 1.02
C GLY A 62 6.50 4.82 2.30
N LEU A 63 6.83 4.16 3.44
CA LEU A 63 6.26 4.58 4.72
C LEU A 63 6.75 5.95 5.15
N ALA A 64 8.04 6.24 4.94
CA ALA A 64 8.58 7.55 5.26
C ALA A 64 7.93 8.63 4.42
N ALA A 65 7.78 8.38 3.11
CA ALA A 65 7.10 9.32 2.22
C ALA A 65 5.64 9.50 2.63
N ALA A 66 4.95 8.40 2.96
CA ALA A 66 3.55 8.45 3.37
C ALA A 66 3.36 9.32 4.63
N GLU A 67 4.25 9.15 5.61
CA GLU A 67 4.20 9.96 6.82
C GLU A 67 4.31 11.44 6.51
N ARG A 68 5.22 11.81 5.62
CA ARG A 68 5.41 13.22 5.24
C ARG A 68 4.23 13.74 4.43
N ILE A 69 3.69 12.93 3.53
CA ILE A 69 2.52 13.32 2.74
C ILE A 69 1.32 13.56 3.65
N LYS A 70 1.06 12.67 4.61
CA LYS A 70 -0.06 12.84 5.53
C LYS A 70 0.10 14.09 6.37
N LYS A 71 1.33 14.41 6.75
CA LYS A 71 1.59 15.61 7.54
C LYS A 71 1.36 16.89 6.74
N ALA A 72 1.77 16.89 5.48
CA ALA A 72 1.63 18.06 4.61
C ALA A 72 0.22 18.20 4.04
N PHE A 73 -0.44 17.09 3.73
CA PHE A 73 -1.76 17.05 3.09
C PHE A 73 -2.65 16.03 3.78
N PRO A 74 -3.17 16.34 4.98
CA PRO A 74 -3.93 15.35 5.77
C PRO A 74 -5.17 14.80 5.06
N GLN A 75 -5.69 15.51 4.05
CA GLN A 75 -6.87 15.08 3.31
C GLN A 75 -6.57 14.00 2.28
N ILE A 76 -5.29 13.81 1.89
CA ILE A 76 -4.95 12.75 0.95
C ILE A 76 -5.10 11.40 1.65
N LYS A 77 -5.84 10.49 1.02
CA LYS A 77 -5.96 9.12 1.52
C LYS A 77 -4.79 8.30 0.99
N ILE A 78 -4.17 7.53 1.86
CA ILE A 78 -3.02 6.69 1.48
C ILE A 78 -3.35 5.23 1.78
N VAL A 79 -3.25 4.40 0.75
CA VAL A 79 -3.34 2.95 0.88
C VAL A 79 -1.96 2.39 0.60
N VAL A 80 -1.38 1.72 1.59
CA VAL A 80 -0.11 1.02 1.41
C VAL A 80 -0.40 -0.34 0.78
N ALA A 81 0.19 -0.60 -0.38
CA ALA A 81 0.03 -1.87 -1.08
C ALA A 81 1.41 -2.53 -1.09
N THR A 82 1.57 -3.63 -0.35
CA THR A 82 2.87 -4.23 -0.16
C THR A 82 2.82 -5.75 -0.20
N SER A 83 3.92 -6.35 -0.67
CA SER A 83 4.14 -7.79 -0.52
C SER A 83 4.94 -8.11 0.75
N LEU A 84 5.39 -7.08 1.46
CA LEU A 84 6.22 -7.24 2.64
C LEU A 84 5.35 -7.54 3.86
N VAL A 85 5.43 -8.78 4.35
CA VAL A 85 4.69 -9.24 5.51
C VAL A 85 5.56 -9.02 6.75
N ASP A 86 5.41 -7.85 7.36
CA ASP A 86 6.25 -7.42 8.47
C ASP A 86 5.36 -6.71 9.50
N PRO A 87 5.31 -7.22 10.75
CA PRO A 87 4.48 -6.59 11.78
C PRO A 87 4.85 -5.14 12.05
N GLU A 88 6.12 -4.76 11.88
CA GLU A 88 6.53 -3.37 12.09
C GLU A 88 5.98 -2.45 11.02
N VAL A 89 5.92 -2.93 9.77
CA VAL A 89 5.32 -2.17 8.68
C VAL A 89 3.84 -1.94 8.96
N LEU A 90 3.14 -3.01 9.34
CA LEU A 90 1.71 -2.91 9.66
C LEU A 90 1.47 -1.94 10.82
N GLN A 91 2.26 -2.07 11.88
CA GLN A 91 2.12 -1.20 13.06
C GLN A 91 2.37 0.26 12.70
N ARG A 92 3.40 0.53 11.93
CA ARG A 92 3.75 1.88 11.54
C ARG A 92 2.67 2.50 10.66
N ALA A 93 2.09 1.70 9.76
CA ALA A 93 0.99 2.16 8.92
C ALA A 93 -0.22 2.53 9.78
N LYS A 94 -0.56 1.67 10.74
CA LYS A 94 -1.71 1.90 11.64
C LYS A 94 -1.51 3.15 12.50
N MET A 95 -0.28 3.49 12.84
CA MET A 95 0.00 4.62 13.71
C MET A 95 -0.03 5.96 13.00
N GLY A 96 -0.44 6.01 11.75
CA GLY A 96 -0.66 7.26 11.06
C GLY A 96 0.06 7.46 9.73
N ALA A 97 0.94 6.52 9.34
CA ALA A 97 1.60 6.64 8.06
C ALA A 97 0.62 6.46 6.89
N ALA A 98 -0.42 5.65 7.09
CA ALA A 98 -1.39 5.36 6.04
C ALA A 98 -2.80 5.27 6.61
N ASP A 99 -3.79 5.36 5.72
CA ASP A 99 -5.19 5.17 6.09
C ASP A 99 -5.57 3.69 6.02
N SER A 100 -4.94 2.92 5.14
CA SER A 100 -5.21 1.50 4.98
C SER A 100 -3.97 0.78 4.49
N LEU A 101 -3.95 -0.55 4.65
CA LEU A 101 -2.88 -1.39 4.13
C LEU A 101 -3.47 -2.64 3.51
N TRP A 102 -2.95 -3.02 2.35
CA TRP A 102 -3.39 -4.19 1.61
C TRP A 102 -2.17 -5.00 1.17
N TYR A 103 -2.27 -6.34 1.31
CA TYR A 103 -1.20 -7.23 0.87
C TYR A 103 -1.44 -7.64 -0.58
N LYS A 104 -0.40 -7.55 -1.40
CA LYS A 104 -0.51 -7.70 -2.87
C LYS A 104 -0.99 -9.07 -3.34
N ASP A 105 -0.81 -10.11 -2.54
CA ASP A 105 -1.25 -11.45 -2.91
C ASP A 105 -2.76 -11.67 -2.74
N HIS A 106 -3.49 -10.66 -2.27
CA HIS A 106 -4.94 -10.79 -2.08
C HIS A 106 -5.77 -10.44 -3.31
N GLY A 107 -5.12 -10.03 -4.42
CA GLY A 107 -5.83 -9.75 -5.67
C GLY A 107 -6.31 -8.33 -5.82
N THR A 108 -6.39 -7.86 -7.09
CA THR A 108 -6.70 -6.46 -7.36
C THR A 108 -8.16 -6.10 -7.12
N GLU A 109 -9.08 -7.07 -7.19
CA GLU A 109 -10.47 -6.76 -6.86
C GLU A 109 -10.62 -6.39 -5.39
N GLU A 110 -9.88 -7.09 -4.52
CA GLU A 110 -9.87 -6.72 -3.12
C GLU A 110 -9.21 -5.35 -2.92
N LEU A 111 -8.15 -5.05 -3.67
CA LEU A 111 -7.52 -3.74 -3.60
C LEU A 111 -8.52 -2.63 -3.91
N ILE A 112 -9.30 -2.77 -4.98
CA ILE A 112 -10.28 -1.75 -5.35
C ILE A 112 -11.32 -1.58 -4.26
N SER A 113 -11.75 -2.68 -3.64
CA SER A 113 -12.67 -2.62 -2.50
C SER A 113 -12.07 -1.85 -1.34
N VAL A 114 -10.81 -2.14 -0.99
CA VAL A 114 -10.12 -1.44 0.10
C VAL A 114 -9.99 0.04 -0.23
N VAL A 115 -9.63 0.38 -1.47
CA VAL A 115 -9.48 1.78 -1.90
C VAL A 115 -10.81 2.52 -1.74
N LYS A 116 -11.91 1.94 -2.20
CA LYS A 116 -13.21 2.61 -2.13
C LYS A 116 -13.67 2.80 -0.69
N ARG A 117 -13.43 1.81 0.16
CA ARG A 117 -13.75 1.94 1.58
C ARG A 117 -12.90 3.03 2.24
N THR A 118 -11.62 3.09 1.88
CA THR A 118 -10.71 4.12 2.40
C THR A 118 -11.17 5.51 1.99
N LEU A 119 -11.58 5.67 0.73
CA LEU A 119 -12.08 6.95 0.25
C LEU A 119 -13.37 7.36 0.94
N ALA A 120 -14.15 6.38 1.41
CA ALA A 120 -15.36 6.64 2.17
C ALA A 120 -15.10 6.96 3.64
N GLY A 121 -13.84 6.93 4.07
CA GLY A 121 -13.47 7.29 5.43
C GLY A 121 -13.11 6.13 6.34
N GLU A 122 -13.14 4.89 5.84
CA GLU A 122 -12.77 3.73 6.65
C GLU A 122 -11.25 3.57 6.70
N LYS A 123 -10.77 2.95 7.76
CA LYS A 123 -9.38 2.54 7.88
C LYS A 123 -9.36 1.02 7.83
N VAL A 124 -8.75 0.46 6.78
CA VAL A 124 -8.79 -0.97 6.53
C VAL A 124 -7.39 -1.55 6.74
N PHE A 125 -7.21 -2.26 7.86
CA PHE A 125 -5.94 -2.90 8.18
C PHE A 125 -6.19 -4.35 8.54
N PRO A 126 -5.30 -5.27 8.09
CA PRO A 126 -5.38 -6.65 8.57
C PRO A 126 -5.08 -6.70 10.07
N ASP A 127 -5.67 -7.68 10.75
CA ASP A 127 -5.45 -7.84 12.19
C ASP A 127 -4.02 -8.24 12.51
N THR A 128 -3.45 -9.12 11.66
CA THR A 128 -2.08 -9.59 11.81
C THR A 128 -1.45 -9.74 10.44
N ALA A 129 -0.12 -9.86 10.40
CA ALA A 129 0.58 -10.16 9.17
C ALA A 129 0.29 -11.63 8.77
N PRO A 130 -0.24 -11.90 7.55
CA PRO A 130 -0.76 -13.22 7.21
C PRO A 130 0.23 -14.37 7.34
N ALA A 131 1.50 -14.17 6.96
CA ALA A 131 2.46 -15.25 6.95
C ALA A 131 2.92 -15.67 8.34
N ILE A 132 2.57 -14.94 9.38
CA ILE A 132 2.97 -15.28 10.74
C ILE A 132 2.10 -16.37 11.33
N GLU A 133 0.99 -16.62 10.75
CA GLU A 133 0.05 -17.63 11.27
C GLU A 133 0.38 -19.04 10.87
N MET A 134 1.47 -19.30 10.38
CA MET A 134 1.80 -20.59 9.92
C MET A 134 2.12 -21.56 10.92
N GLU A 135 1.87 -21.99 11.04
CA GLU A 135 2.27 -22.53 11.73
C GLU A 135 2.06 -22.96 12.57
N GLY A 136 1.52 -23.34 12.59
CA GLY A 136 1.27 -23.27 13.56
C GLY A 136 1.21 -23.96 14.07
N THR A 137 0.78 -24.19 14.07
CA THR A 137 0.80 -24.25 14.66
C THR A 137 1.24 -24.39 14.76
N MET A 138 1.31 -24.60 14.59
CA MET A 138 1.74 -24.13 14.67
C MET A 138 2.39 -23.87 14.80
N SER A 139 2.21 -24.51 14.93
CA SER A 139 2.84 -23.77 15.07
C SER A 139 3.54 -23.62 14.80
N ASP A 140 3.27 -24.18 15.14
CA ASP A 140 3.86 -23.49 14.94
C ASP A 140 4.67 -23.49 14.27
N VAL A 141 4.48 -24.13 14.40
CA VAL A 141 5.10 -23.46 13.90
C VAL A 141 5.77 -23.24 12.95
N PHE A 142 6.25 -23.38 12.46
CA PHE A 142 6.90 -22.47 11.70
C PHE A 142 7.57 -22.27 11.13
N SER A 143 6.88 -23.06 11.60
CA SER A 143 7.31 -22.12 11.17
C SER A 143 7.97 -22.02 10.26
N PRO A 144 8.02 -22.39 10.40
CA PRO A 144 8.46 -21.60 9.63
C PRO A 144 8.80 -21.45 8.39
N ARG A 145 8.87 -21.73 8.42
CA ARG A 145 8.95 -20.96 7.62
C ARG A 145 9.29 -20.70 7.07
N GLN A 146 8.96 -21.02 7.20
CA GLN A 146 9.05 -20.23 6.91
C GLN A 146 9.46 -19.86 6.38
N LEU A 147 8.85 -20.83 6.66
CA LEU A 147 9.05 -20.03 6.46
C LEU A 147 9.63 -19.77 5.70
N ASP A 148 9.37 -20.35 6.10
CA ASP A 148 9.72 -19.52 5.69
C ASP A 148 10.06 -19.36 5.22
N ILE A 149 9.85 -19.78 5.68
CA ILE A 149 9.86 -19.06 5.57
C ILE A 149 10.15 -19.02 5.22
N LEU A 150 9.73 -19.41 5.67
CA LEU A 150 9.77 -18.77 5.75
C LEU A 150 10.26 -18.72 5.25
N ARG A 151 10.08 -19.01 5.71
CA ARG A 151 10.18 -18.41 5.75
C ARG A 151 10.34 -18.07 5.32
#